data_e614112f28994a78e204ce2c443a20a8
#
_entry.id   e614112f28994a78e204ce2c443a20a8
#
_cell.length_a   1.000
_cell.length_b   1.000
_cell.length_c   1.000
_cell.angle_alpha   90.00
_cell.angle_beta   90.00
_cell.angle_gamma   90.00
#
_symmetry.space_group_name_H-M   'P 1'
#
loop_
_entity.id
_entity.type
_entity.pdbx_description
1 polymer ?
#
loop_
_entity_poly.entity_id
_entity_poly.type
_entity_poly.pdbx_seq_one_letter_code
_entity_poly.pdbx_strand_id
1 'polypeptide(L)'
;MRKLIFLFLLCITCMLQAQNVIDNPKFKFRSGSIYNITRIERTPDATRLHIHVIFRPHWWVMLGKSTYLEDADTGKKYYLTGSEGFELEKEVYTPDSGTLDFVLLFPPLPETTKEIHFLDDDEGDESHTFYISLEKKDAKASLFDKVSGNWMGMDGYYEWAFGIYDSLAVMDNRFYQYEAIRQKGKSMLFTLKDDRGDKVELELTPQKNGLCRIKKDKEPARLYSRDAGSMKAMQVEENESPVFRRDSVCLQGYIAGYDQKL
;
A
#
# COMPACT_ATOMS: atom_id res chain seq x y z
N MET A 1 -42.27 -32.96 -11.02
CA MET A 1 -41.91 -32.21 -9.79
C MET A 1 -40.56 -32.63 -9.20
N ARG A 2 -40.29 -33.92 -8.94
CA ARG A 2 -38.96 -34.34 -8.37
C ARG A 2 -37.76 -33.92 -9.18
N LYS A 3 -37.79 -33.96 -10.52
CA LYS A 3 -36.69 -33.55 -11.39
C LYS A 3 -36.43 -32.02 -11.40
N LEU A 4 -37.50 -31.22 -11.24
CA LEU A 4 -37.37 -29.74 -11.13
C LEU A 4 -36.74 -29.32 -9.81
N ILE A 5 -37.08 -30.03 -8.73
CA ILE A 5 -36.53 -29.77 -7.39
C ILE A 5 -35.01 -30.10 -7.37
N PHE A 6 -34.61 -31.16 -8.06
CA PHE A 6 -33.20 -31.55 -8.17
C PHE A 6 -32.39 -30.54 -8.99
N LEU A 7 -32.97 -30.00 -10.07
CA LEU A 7 -32.34 -28.96 -10.88
C LEU A 7 -32.21 -27.64 -10.12
N PHE A 8 -33.22 -27.29 -9.29
CA PHE A 8 -33.22 -26.10 -8.47
C PHE A 8 -32.19 -26.21 -7.31
N LEU A 9 -32.06 -27.41 -6.69
CA LEU A 9 -31.01 -27.66 -5.71
C LEU A 9 -29.61 -27.60 -6.33
N LEU A 10 -29.43 -28.10 -7.55
CA LEU A 10 -28.13 -28.03 -8.25
C LEU A 10 -27.74 -26.59 -8.60
N CYS A 11 -28.70 -25.73 -8.98
CA CYS A 11 -28.45 -24.32 -9.22
C CYS A 11 -28.10 -23.54 -7.94
N ILE A 12 -28.66 -23.93 -6.79
CA ILE A 12 -28.37 -23.26 -5.50
C ILE A 12 -26.94 -23.62 -5.03
N THR A 13 -26.45 -24.80 -5.30
CA THR A 13 -25.06 -25.17 -4.97
C THR A 13 -24.01 -24.45 -5.83
N CYS A 14 -24.34 -24.03 -7.04
CA CYS A 14 -23.45 -23.22 -7.87
C CYS A 14 -23.39 -21.74 -7.43
N MET A 15 -24.33 -21.27 -6.63
CA MET A 15 -24.36 -19.87 -6.18
C MET A 15 -23.65 -19.60 -4.86
N LEU A 16 -23.10 -20.62 -4.20
CA LEU A 16 -22.45 -20.51 -2.89
C LEU A 16 -20.92 -20.58 -2.94
N GLN A 17 -20.33 -20.27 -4.08
CA GLN A 17 -18.91 -19.89 -4.05
C GLN A 17 -18.84 -18.45 -3.54
N ALA A 18 -18.82 -18.31 -2.23
CA ALA A 18 -18.62 -17.02 -1.59
C ALA A 18 -17.24 -16.47 -1.95
N GLN A 19 -17.19 -15.72 -3.05
CA GLN A 19 -16.02 -14.95 -3.40
C GLN A 19 -15.81 -13.93 -2.27
N ASN A 20 -14.76 -14.12 -1.50
CA ASN A 20 -14.43 -13.17 -0.45
C ASN A 20 -13.63 -12.03 -1.08
N VAL A 21 -14.33 -10.93 -1.35
CA VAL A 21 -13.76 -9.73 -1.96
C VAL A 21 -13.55 -8.66 -0.89
N ILE A 22 -12.37 -8.10 -0.88
CA ILE A 22 -11.98 -6.99 -0.01
C ILE A 22 -11.54 -5.84 -0.91
N ASP A 23 -12.37 -4.81 -1.02
CA ASP A 23 -12.03 -3.58 -1.74
C ASP A 23 -11.30 -2.62 -0.81
N ASN A 24 -10.23 -2.00 -1.33
CA ASN A 24 -9.38 -1.06 -0.59
C ASN A 24 -8.95 -1.63 0.77
N PRO A 25 -8.18 -2.73 0.78
CA PRO A 25 -7.78 -3.39 2.01
C PRO A 25 -7.04 -2.44 2.95
N LYS A 26 -7.13 -2.73 4.24
CA LYS A 26 -6.43 -1.94 5.25
C LYS A 26 -4.98 -2.38 5.34
N PHE A 27 -4.07 -1.44 5.14
CA PHE A 27 -2.65 -1.65 5.35
C PHE A 27 -2.29 -1.35 6.80
N LYS A 28 -1.62 -2.29 7.46
CA LYS A 28 -0.97 -2.09 8.76
C LYS A 28 0.43 -1.52 8.61
N PHE A 29 1.08 -1.80 7.46
CA PHE A 29 2.37 -1.26 7.07
C PHE A 29 2.51 -1.27 5.54
N ARG A 30 3.26 -0.32 4.99
CA ARG A 30 3.68 -0.24 3.59
C ARG A 30 5.08 0.35 3.53
N SER A 31 6.01 -0.33 2.88
CA SER A 31 7.36 0.19 2.65
C SER A 31 7.44 1.19 1.49
N GLY A 32 6.41 1.27 0.65
CA GLY A 32 6.40 2.14 -0.52
C GLY A 32 5.00 2.54 -0.96
N SER A 33 4.91 3.49 -1.90
CA SER A 33 3.65 4.04 -2.42
C SER A 33 3.38 3.69 -3.89
N ILE A 34 4.31 3.04 -4.58
CA ILE A 34 4.19 2.76 -6.02
C ILE A 34 3.10 1.74 -6.28
N TYR A 35 3.13 0.62 -5.59
CA TYR A 35 2.13 -0.43 -5.72
C TYR A 35 0.97 -0.16 -4.76
N ASN A 36 -0.22 0.07 -5.29
CA ASN A 36 -1.44 0.17 -4.50
C ASN A 36 -2.29 -1.07 -4.72
N ILE A 37 -2.45 -1.90 -3.70
CA ILE A 37 -3.36 -3.04 -3.74
C ILE A 37 -4.77 -2.48 -3.52
N THR A 38 -5.56 -2.42 -4.57
CA THR A 38 -6.90 -1.81 -4.56
C THR A 38 -7.99 -2.81 -4.22
N ARG A 39 -7.73 -4.10 -4.49
CA ARG A 39 -8.70 -5.16 -4.25
C ARG A 39 -8.01 -6.50 -4.06
N ILE A 40 -8.55 -7.31 -3.18
CA ILE A 40 -8.15 -8.71 -2.96
C ILE A 40 -9.37 -9.59 -3.17
N GLU A 41 -9.25 -10.59 -4.04
CA GLU A 41 -10.27 -11.59 -4.27
C GLU A 41 -9.75 -12.96 -3.82
N ARG A 42 -10.49 -13.62 -2.96
CA ARG A 42 -10.17 -14.96 -2.48
C ARG A 42 -11.20 -15.92 -3.03
N THR A 43 -10.75 -16.89 -3.80
CA THR A 43 -11.57 -17.96 -4.35
C THR A 43 -10.99 -19.31 -3.91
N PRO A 44 -11.71 -20.43 -4.05
CA PRO A 44 -11.17 -21.76 -3.77
C PRO A 44 -9.94 -22.12 -4.61
N ASP A 45 -9.79 -21.50 -5.78
CA ASP A 45 -8.73 -21.85 -6.74
C ASP A 45 -7.54 -20.90 -6.69
N ALA A 46 -7.73 -19.65 -6.27
CA ALA A 46 -6.69 -18.63 -6.28
C ALA A 46 -6.98 -17.45 -5.34
N THR A 47 -5.92 -16.74 -4.98
CA THR A 47 -5.98 -15.40 -4.41
C THR A 47 -5.50 -14.41 -5.46
N ARG A 48 -6.29 -13.37 -5.76
CA ARG A 48 -6.01 -12.35 -6.77
C ARG A 48 -5.78 -11.01 -6.08
N LEU A 49 -4.66 -10.36 -6.36
CA LEU A 49 -4.36 -9.01 -5.92
C LEU A 49 -4.43 -8.06 -7.11
N HIS A 50 -5.39 -7.13 -7.07
CA HIS A 50 -5.48 -6.07 -8.07
C HIS A 50 -4.53 -4.94 -7.65
N ILE A 51 -3.56 -4.68 -8.49
CA ILE A 51 -2.52 -3.68 -8.28
C ILE A 51 -2.79 -2.48 -9.17
N HIS A 52 -2.77 -1.31 -8.57
CA HIS A 52 -2.72 -0.03 -9.27
C HIS A 52 -1.36 0.61 -8.99
N VAL A 53 -0.52 0.66 -10.01
CA VAL A 53 0.78 1.33 -9.93
C VAL A 53 0.59 2.81 -10.22
N ILE A 54 1.26 3.64 -9.43
CA ILE A 54 1.41 5.05 -9.73
C ILE A 54 2.88 5.40 -9.60
N PHE A 55 3.47 5.70 -10.75
CA PHE A 55 4.88 5.99 -10.82
C PHE A 55 5.16 7.05 -11.89
N ARG A 56 6.41 7.45 -12.06
CA ARG A 56 6.80 8.41 -13.09
C ARG A 56 6.48 7.89 -14.48
N PRO A 57 5.96 8.71 -15.38
CA PRO A 57 5.84 8.36 -16.79
C PRO A 57 7.16 7.84 -17.36
N HIS A 58 7.07 6.80 -18.17
CA HIS A 58 8.22 6.17 -18.87
C HIS A 58 9.28 5.54 -17.96
N TRP A 59 8.99 5.39 -16.67
CA TRP A 59 9.80 4.60 -15.76
C TRP A 59 9.28 3.18 -15.67
N TRP A 60 10.14 2.26 -15.32
CA TRP A 60 9.80 0.85 -15.25
C TRP A 60 9.48 0.39 -13.83
N VAL A 61 8.67 -0.62 -13.75
CA VAL A 61 8.42 -1.45 -12.59
C VAL A 61 8.65 -2.91 -12.95
N MET A 62 9.12 -3.71 -12.02
CA MET A 62 9.39 -5.13 -12.23
C MET A 62 8.95 -5.91 -11.01
N LEU A 63 8.36 -7.08 -11.24
CA LEU A 63 8.05 -8.05 -10.20
C LEU A 63 8.59 -9.42 -10.64
N GLY A 64 9.26 -10.07 -9.71
CA GLY A 64 9.82 -11.40 -9.91
C GLY A 64 8.88 -12.51 -9.48
N LYS A 65 9.19 -13.75 -9.87
CA LYS A 65 8.49 -14.95 -9.41
C LYS A 65 8.78 -15.29 -7.95
N SER A 66 9.80 -14.67 -7.35
CA SER A 66 10.10 -14.72 -5.92
C SER A 66 9.08 -13.96 -5.06
N THR A 67 8.23 -13.12 -5.69
CA THR A 67 7.11 -12.43 -5.00
C THR A 67 6.19 -13.44 -4.29
N TYR A 68 5.85 -13.17 -3.05
CA TYR A 68 4.98 -14.06 -2.27
C TYR A 68 4.04 -13.31 -1.32
N LEU A 69 3.00 -14.03 -0.91
CA LEU A 69 2.19 -13.69 0.26
C LEU A 69 2.60 -14.61 1.40
N GLU A 70 2.77 -14.05 2.58
CA GLU A 70 2.97 -14.81 3.81
C GLU A 70 1.74 -14.66 4.71
N ASP A 71 1.21 -15.76 5.18
CA ASP A 71 0.18 -15.77 6.22
C ASP A 71 0.83 -15.36 7.54
N ALA A 72 0.40 -14.24 8.10
CA ALA A 72 1.05 -13.64 9.28
C ALA A 72 0.97 -14.51 10.54
N ASP A 73 -0.08 -15.36 10.65
CA ASP A 73 -0.27 -16.21 11.82
C ASP A 73 0.60 -17.48 11.74
N THR A 74 0.79 -18.03 10.54
CA THR A 74 1.46 -19.32 10.33
C THR A 74 2.87 -19.22 9.75
N GLY A 75 3.24 -18.08 9.17
CA GLY A 75 4.49 -17.87 8.44
C GLY A 75 4.56 -18.64 7.10
N LYS A 76 3.42 -19.22 6.66
CA LYS A 76 3.39 -19.96 5.40
C LYS A 76 3.43 -19.01 4.21
N LYS A 77 4.39 -19.27 3.30
CA LYS A 77 4.56 -18.50 2.05
C LYS A 77 3.74 -19.11 0.91
N TYR A 78 3.13 -18.25 0.13
CA TYR A 78 2.36 -18.54 -1.08
C TYR A 78 2.97 -17.75 -2.23
N TYR A 79 3.80 -18.40 -3.03
CA TYR A 79 4.53 -17.76 -4.11
C TYR A 79 3.63 -17.41 -5.28
N LEU A 80 3.99 -16.34 -5.98
CA LEU A 80 3.31 -15.88 -7.18
C LEU A 80 3.24 -16.97 -8.24
N THR A 81 2.05 -17.24 -8.76
CA THR A 81 1.82 -18.26 -9.79
C THR A 81 1.65 -17.68 -11.19
N GLY A 82 1.36 -16.39 -11.29
CA GLY A 82 1.18 -15.70 -12.55
C GLY A 82 0.67 -14.28 -12.37
N SER A 83 0.41 -13.63 -13.49
CA SER A 83 -0.14 -12.27 -13.57
C SER A 83 -1.05 -12.11 -14.76
N GLU A 84 -2.00 -11.17 -14.68
CA GLU A 84 -2.85 -10.73 -15.77
C GLU A 84 -2.57 -9.25 -16.05
N GLY A 85 -2.22 -8.93 -17.28
CA GLY A 85 -1.91 -7.54 -17.68
C GLY A 85 -0.51 -7.05 -17.29
N PHE A 86 0.38 -7.94 -16.86
CA PHE A 86 1.75 -7.60 -16.46
C PHE A 86 2.71 -8.73 -16.81
N GLU A 87 3.91 -8.40 -17.33
CA GLU A 87 4.96 -9.38 -17.61
C GLU A 87 5.92 -9.50 -16.43
N LEU A 88 5.96 -10.70 -15.82
CA LEU A 88 6.88 -10.97 -14.72
C LEU A 88 8.32 -11.07 -15.20
N GLU A 89 9.27 -10.70 -14.31
CA GLU A 89 10.72 -10.75 -14.56
C GLU A 89 11.18 -9.85 -15.72
N LYS A 90 10.36 -8.86 -16.08
CA LYS A 90 10.69 -7.87 -17.11
C LYS A 90 10.41 -6.45 -16.62
N GLU A 91 11.18 -5.52 -17.14
CA GLU A 91 10.89 -4.10 -16.98
C GLU A 91 9.63 -3.73 -17.76
N VAL A 92 8.58 -3.33 -17.05
CA VAL A 92 7.33 -2.85 -17.64
C VAL A 92 7.26 -1.34 -17.43
N TYR A 93 7.29 -0.60 -18.53
CA TYR A 93 7.34 0.85 -18.49
C TYR A 93 5.94 1.45 -18.31
N THR A 94 5.84 2.44 -17.43
CA THR A 94 4.60 3.21 -17.27
C THR A 94 4.35 4.07 -18.51
N PRO A 95 3.10 4.23 -18.94
CA PRO A 95 2.73 5.13 -20.03
C PRO A 95 2.83 6.60 -19.59
N ASP A 96 2.43 7.54 -20.47
CA ASP A 96 2.37 8.97 -20.20
C ASP A 96 1.57 9.33 -18.95
N SER A 97 0.60 8.50 -18.56
CA SER A 97 -0.18 8.69 -17.34
C SER A 97 0.60 8.39 -16.05
N GLY A 98 1.72 7.68 -16.14
CA GLY A 98 2.45 7.17 -14.99
C GLY A 98 1.71 6.07 -14.22
N THR A 99 0.68 5.46 -14.79
CA THR A 99 -0.15 4.46 -14.10
C THR A 99 -0.22 3.14 -14.86
N LEU A 100 -0.27 2.03 -14.13
CA LEU A 100 -0.51 0.69 -14.66
C LEU A 100 -1.52 -0.03 -13.76
N ASP A 101 -2.36 -0.85 -14.36
CA ASP A 101 -3.29 -1.74 -13.66
C ASP A 101 -3.03 -3.18 -14.08
N PHE A 102 -2.90 -4.07 -13.10
CA PHE A 102 -2.72 -5.49 -13.35
C PHE A 102 -3.16 -6.34 -12.15
N VAL A 103 -3.21 -7.64 -12.34
CA VAL A 103 -3.58 -8.60 -11.31
C VAL A 103 -2.45 -9.60 -11.09
N LEU A 104 -2.09 -9.81 -9.83
CA LEU A 104 -1.18 -10.87 -9.39
C LEU A 104 -1.98 -12.07 -8.90
N LEU A 105 -1.53 -13.27 -9.29
CA LEU A 105 -2.19 -14.54 -8.99
C LEU A 105 -1.35 -15.34 -8.01
N PHE A 106 -1.95 -15.74 -6.91
CA PHE A 106 -1.33 -16.57 -5.88
C PHE A 106 -2.18 -17.82 -5.62
N PRO A 107 -1.60 -18.88 -5.02
CA PRO A 107 -2.40 -19.99 -4.54
C PRO A 107 -3.52 -19.54 -3.58
N PRO A 108 -4.59 -20.34 -3.42
CA PRO A 108 -5.67 -19.98 -2.53
C PRO A 108 -5.18 -19.88 -1.07
N LEU A 109 -5.53 -18.79 -0.42
CA LEU A 109 -5.29 -18.59 1.00
C LEU A 109 -6.38 -19.29 1.84
N PRO A 110 -6.04 -19.87 2.99
CA PRO A 110 -7.03 -20.39 3.92
C PRO A 110 -8.07 -19.33 4.32
N GLU A 111 -9.33 -19.70 4.48
CA GLU A 111 -10.37 -18.78 4.94
C GLU A 111 -10.07 -18.18 6.32
N THR A 112 -9.32 -18.90 7.12
CA THR A 112 -8.91 -18.48 8.47
C THR A 112 -7.85 -17.40 8.49
N THR A 113 -7.13 -17.17 7.38
CA THR A 113 -6.09 -16.13 7.28
C THR A 113 -6.72 -14.76 7.43
N LYS A 114 -6.26 -14.00 8.42
CA LYS A 114 -6.76 -12.65 8.75
C LYS A 114 -5.84 -11.54 8.30
N GLU A 115 -4.56 -11.84 8.13
CA GLU A 115 -3.53 -10.90 7.74
C GLU A 115 -2.52 -11.58 6.82
N ILE A 116 -2.09 -10.86 5.82
CA ILE A 116 -1.03 -11.29 4.92
C ILE A 116 0.08 -10.24 4.85
N HIS A 117 1.31 -10.72 4.67
CA HIS A 117 2.43 -9.91 4.27
C HIS A 117 2.69 -10.15 2.78
N PHE A 118 2.68 -9.10 2.00
CA PHE A 118 3.12 -9.12 0.60
C PHE A 118 4.58 -8.70 0.56
N LEU A 119 5.41 -9.49 -0.11
CA LEU A 119 6.81 -9.18 -0.37
C LEU A 119 7.08 -9.42 -1.85
N ASP A 120 7.69 -8.44 -2.53
CA ASP A 120 7.98 -8.55 -3.96
C ASP A 120 9.29 -9.26 -4.27
N ASP A 121 10.13 -9.51 -3.26
CA ASP A 121 11.32 -10.34 -3.36
C ASP A 121 11.58 -11.05 -2.04
N ASP A 122 12.20 -12.26 -2.06
CA ASP A 122 12.57 -13.00 -0.86
C ASP A 122 14.08 -12.91 -0.53
N GLU A 123 14.89 -12.27 -1.39
CA GLU A 123 16.37 -12.19 -1.24
C GLU A 123 16.90 -10.79 -0.98
N GLY A 124 16.11 -9.76 -1.07
CA GLY A 124 16.64 -8.40 -1.14
C GLY A 124 16.18 -7.45 -0.06
N ASP A 125 17.12 -6.65 0.33
CA ASP A 125 16.89 -5.46 1.09
C ASP A 125 16.01 -4.43 0.32
N GLU A 126 15.70 -4.56 -0.98
CA GLU A 126 14.93 -3.63 -1.84
C GLU A 126 13.47 -4.02 -2.04
N SER A 127 12.99 -4.95 -1.24
CA SER A 127 11.65 -5.47 -1.40
C SER A 127 10.57 -4.49 -0.94
N HIS A 128 9.51 -4.36 -1.74
CA HIS A 128 8.29 -3.72 -1.29
C HIS A 128 7.58 -4.68 -0.32
N THR A 129 7.40 -4.21 0.90
CA THR A 129 6.76 -4.99 1.96
C THR A 129 5.46 -4.33 2.39
N PHE A 130 4.36 -5.06 2.36
CA PHE A 130 3.05 -4.59 2.80
C PHE A 130 2.42 -5.57 3.77
N TYR A 131 1.98 -5.10 4.94
CA TYR A 131 1.18 -5.87 5.89
C TYR A 131 -0.29 -5.48 5.72
N ILE A 132 -1.13 -6.45 5.39
CA ILE A 132 -2.47 -6.22 4.90
C ILE A 132 -3.47 -7.00 5.73
N SER A 133 -4.44 -6.31 6.32
CA SER A 133 -5.56 -6.96 6.99
C SER A 133 -6.56 -7.47 5.96
N LEU A 134 -6.97 -8.74 6.10
CA LEU A 134 -8.03 -9.38 5.32
C LEU A 134 -9.41 -9.27 6.00
N GLU A 135 -9.47 -8.60 7.14
CA GLU A 135 -10.75 -8.33 7.79
C GLU A 135 -11.51 -7.24 7.03
N LYS A 136 -12.82 -7.44 6.89
CA LYS A 136 -13.67 -6.43 6.24
C LYS A 136 -13.64 -5.14 7.04
N LYS A 137 -13.42 -4.03 6.35
CA LYS A 137 -13.42 -2.71 6.94
C LYS A 137 -14.82 -2.39 7.50
N ASP A 138 -14.89 -1.95 8.75
CA ASP A 138 -16.14 -1.45 9.30
C ASP A 138 -16.73 -0.33 8.44
N ALA A 139 -18.04 -0.33 8.27
CA ALA A 139 -18.75 0.58 7.36
C ALA A 139 -18.58 2.07 7.68
N LYS A 140 -18.06 2.41 8.88
CA LYS A 140 -17.82 3.78 9.32
C LYS A 140 -16.35 3.99 9.65
N ALA A 141 -15.62 4.58 8.69
CA ALA A 141 -14.21 4.95 8.90
C ALA A 141 -14.05 5.88 10.12
N SER A 142 -13.21 5.49 11.05
CA SER A 142 -12.81 6.33 12.19
C SER A 142 -12.04 7.57 11.72
N LEU A 143 -11.81 8.52 12.62
CA LEU A 143 -10.93 9.66 12.28
C LEU A 143 -9.49 9.18 12.05
N PHE A 144 -9.05 8.15 12.78
CA PHE A 144 -7.76 7.51 12.55
C PHE A 144 -7.65 6.93 11.14
N ASP A 145 -8.66 6.21 10.65
CA ASP A 145 -8.66 5.68 9.28
C ASP A 145 -8.56 6.78 8.21
N LYS A 146 -9.05 7.97 8.50
CA LYS A 146 -8.96 9.11 7.60
C LYS A 146 -7.57 9.72 7.55
N VAL A 147 -6.73 9.52 8.56
CA VAL A 147 -5.37 10.06 8.63
C VAL A 147 -4.29 8.98 8.52
N SER A 148 -4.64 7.70 8.64
CA SER A 148 -3.71 6.58 8.46
C SER A 148 -3.34 6.38 6.99
N GLY A 149 -2.18 5.78 6.72
CA GLY A 149 -1.64 5.49 5.40
C GLY A 149 -0.48 6.40 5.02
N ASN A 150 -0.09 6.38 3.76
CA ASN A 150 1.05 7.14 3.25
C ASN A 150 0.61 8.55 2.82
N TRP A 151 1.42 9.52 3.17
CA TRP A 151 1.21 10.93 2.84
C TRP A 151 2.39 11.45 2.03
N MET A 152 2.12 12.01 0.86
CA MET A 152 3.10 12.54 -0.09
C MET A 152 3.04 14.06 -0.10
N GLY A 153 4.21 14.70 -0.16
CA GLY A 153 4.34 16.14 -0.31
C GLY A 153 3.70 16.63 -1.63
N MET A 154 3.24 17.87 -1.63
CA MET A 154 2.61 18.51 -2.79
C MET A 154 3.54 19.52 -3.48
N ASP A 155 4.82 19.47 -3.20
CA ASP A 155 5.83 20.47 -3.59
C ASP A 155 6.70 20.07 -4.79
N GLY A 156 6.26 19.12 -5.58
CA GLY A 156 6.87 18.82 -6.88
C GLY A 156 7.67 17.52 -6.92
N TYR A 157 7.85 16.85 -5.80
CA TYR A 157 8.61 15.60 -5.74
C TYR A 157 7.74 14.42 -5.37
N TYR A 158 8.06 13.25 -5.94
CA TYR A 158 7.49 11.96 -5.56
C TYR A 158 8.01 11.54 -4.20
N GLU A 159 7.86 12.38 -3.20
CA GLU A 159 8.34 12.10 -1.88
C GLU A 159 7.23 11.62 -0.97
N TRP A 160 7.52 10.52 -0.35
CA TRP A 160 6.76 9.92 0.72
C TRP A 160 7.22 10.57 2.03
N ALA A 161 6.44 11.51 2.52
CA ALA A 161 6.85 12.26 3.68
C ALA A 161 6.52 11.55 5.00
N PHE A 162 5.34 10.91 5.07
CA PHE A 162 4.87 10.25 6.29
C PHE A 162 4.13 8.95 5.97
N GLY A 163 4.34 7.96 6.83
CA GLY A 163 3.48 6.79 6.95
C GLY A 163 2.87 6.74 8.34
N ILE A 164 1.55 6.67 8.43
CA ILE A 164 0.80 6.54 9.68
C ILE A 164 0.05 5.22 9.64
N TYR A 165 0.42 4.29 10.49
CA TYR A 165 -0.12 2.93 10.53
C TYR A 165 -0.67 2.59 11.92
N ASP A 166 -1.31 1.44 12.06
CA ASP A 166 -1.97 1.06 13.33
C ASP A 166 -1.02 0.99 14.53
N SER A 167 0.20 0.49 14.34
CA SER A 167 1.17 0.23 15.42
C SER A 167 2.38 1.15 15.41
N LEU A 168 2.65 1.82 14.30
CA LEU A 168 3.83 2.67 14.14
C LEU A 168 3.61 3.78 13.13
N ALA A 169 4.46 4.78 13.16
CA ALA A 169 4.61 5.78 12.11
C ALA A 169 6.01 5.67 11.49
N VAL A 170 6.12 6.08 10.23
CA VAL A 170 7.40 6.17 9.51
C VAL A 170 7.57 7.60 9.00
N MET A 171 8.75 8.17 9.18
CA MET A 171 9.07 9.52 8.76
C MET A 171 10.59 9.68 8.70
N ASP A 172 11.09 10.34 7.67
CA ASP A 172 12.53 10.60 7.51
C ASP A 172 13.37 9.30 7.72
N ASN A 173 12.95 8.17 7.12
CA ASN A 173 13.54 6.83 7.23
C ASN A 173 13.65 6.25 8.64
N ARG A 174 12.85 6.73 9.55
CA ARG A 174 12.83 6.24 10.91
C ARG A 174 11.47 5.69 11.25
N PHE A 175 11.48 4.66 12.08
CA PHE A 175 10.30 4.10 12.68
C PHE A 175 10.04 4.78 14.02
N TYR A 176 8.80 5.19 14.21
CA TYR A 176 8.33 5.83 15.42
C TYR A 176 7.24 5.01 16.07
N GLN A 177 7.34 4.85 17.37
CA GLN A 177 6.26 4.32 18.21
C GLN A 177 5.33 5.44 18.67
N TYR A 178 4.07 5.13 18.83
CA TYR A 178 3.10 6.06 19.42
C TYR A 178 3.24 6.11 20.93
N GLU A 179 3.67 7.24 21.49
CA GLU A 179 3.55 7.51 22.92
C GLU A 179 2.13 7.95 23.27
N ALA A 180 1.49 8.73 22.40
CA ALA A 180 0.11 9.16 22.58
C ALA A 180 -0.58 9.40 21.24
N ILE A 181 -1.85 9.04 21.18
CA ILE A 181 -2.77 9.37 20.08
C ILE A 181 -3.96 10.06 20.71
N ARG A 182 -4.28 11.26 20.25
CA ARG A 182 -5.39 12.06 20.76
C ARG A 182 -6.22 12.65 19.62
N GLN A 183 -7.51 12.76 19.83
CA GLN A 183 -8.40 13.48 18.93
C GLN A 183 -8.65 14.89 19.46
N LYS A 184 -8.52 15.90 18.60
CA LYS A 184 -8.85 17.30 18.88
C LYS A 184 -9.76 17.85 17.78
N GLY A 185 -11.05 17.81 18.01
CA GLY A 185 -12.04 18.22 17.01
C GLY A 185 -11.95 17.35 15.74
N LYS A 186 -11.54 17.94 14.62
CA LYS A 186 -11.35 17.27 13.33
C LYS A 186 -9.92 16.79 13.09
N SER A 187 -9.01 17.04 14.02
CA SER A 187 -7.61 16.65 13.92
C SER A 187 -7.28 15.46 14.80
N MET A 188 -6.29 14.68 14.36
CA MET A 188 -5.59 13.70 15.19
C MET A 188 -4.23 14.25 15.59
N LEU A 189 -3.87 14.12 16.84
CA LEU A 189 -2.56 14.49 17.38
C LEU A 189 -1.83 13.21 17.75
N PHE A 190 -0.59 13.11 17.29
CA PHE A 190 0.30 12.00 17.57
C PHE A 190 1.54 12.53 18.26
N THR A 191 1.88 11.93 19.41
CA THR A 191 3.20 12.08 20.00
C THR A 191 3.98 10.81 19.64
N LEU A 192 5.03 10.97 18.90
CA LEU A 192 5.85 9.90 18.33
C LEU A 192 7.21 9.88 19.01
N LYS A 193 7.80 8.69 19.13
CA LYS A 193 9.15 8.50 19.68
C LYS A 193 9.89 7.47 18.85
N ASP A 194 11.10 7.80 18.42
CA ASP A 194 11.99 6.86 17.73
C ASP A 194 12.82 6.01 18.70
N ASP A 195 13.64 5.11 18.17
CA ASP A 195 14.55 4.22 18.90
C ASP A 195 15.67 4.96 19.64
N ARG A 196 15.98 6.19 19.23
CA ARG A 196 16.98 7.06 19.86
C ARG A 196 16.40 7.90 21.01
N GLY A 197 15.07 7.89 21.13
CA GLY A 197 14.35 8.67 22.12
C GLY A 197 13.91 10.05 21.64
N ASP A 198 14.19 10.39 20.39
CA ASP A 198 13.74 11.65 19.78
C ASP A 198 12.22 11.65 19.66
N LYS A 199 11.60 12.78 20.01
CA LYS A 199 10.15 12.93 19.98
C LYS A 199 9.73 13.91 18.91
N VAL A 200 8.63 13.57 18.26
CA VAL A 200 7.98 14.39 17.23
C VAL A 200 6.50 14.48 17.49
N GLU A 201 5.94 15.67 17.37
CA GLU A 201 4.49 15.88 17.43
C GLU A 201 3.93 16.11 16.03
N LEU A 202 2.92 15.33 15.65
CA LEU A 202 2.19 15.52 14.41
C LEU A 202 0.73 15.86 14.70
N GLU A 203 0.22 16.89 14.03
CA GLU A 203 -1.21 17.18 13.96
C GLU A 203 -1.70 16.97 12.54
N LEU A 204 -2.56 15.98 12.34
CA LEU A 204 -3.14 15.62 11.05
C LEU A 204 -4.61 16.03 11.01
N THR A 205 -4.95 16.88 10.04
CA THR A 205 -6.32 17.35 9.82
C THR A 205 -6.77 16.92 8.42
N PRO A 206 -7.61 15.86 8.31
CA PRO A 206 -8.08 15.41 7.00
C PRO A 206 -8.90 16.50 6.33
N GLN A 207 -8.68 16.65 5.02
CA GLN A 207 -9.34 17.57 4.14
C GLN A 207 -10.23 16.80 3.15
N LYS A 208 -10.88 17.53 2.22
CA LYS A 208 -11.58 16.91 1.10
C LYS A 208 -10.60 16.35 0.07
N ASN A 209 -11.09 15.46 -0.81
CA ASN A 209 -10.36 14.94 -1.97
C ASN A 209 -9.04 14.22 -1.62
N GLY A 210 -9.02 13.44 -0.53
CA GLY A 210 -7.83 12.66 -0.16
C GLY A 210 -6.65 13.48 0.36
N LEU A 211 -6.87 14.75 0.64
CA LEU A 211 -5.83 15.62 1.18
C LEU A 211 -5.81 15.60 2.71
N CYS A 212 -4.66 15.94 3.28
CA CYS A 212 -4.48 16.14 4.71
C CYS A 212 -3.59 17.34 4.96
N ARG A 213 -3.99 18.19 5.89
CA ARG A 213 -3.11 19.21 6.43
C ARG A 213 -2.32 18.62 7.58
N ILE A 214 -1.00 18.61 7.47
CA ILE A 214 -0.10 18.03 8.47
C ILE A 214 0.80 19.13 9.01
N LYS A 215 0.87 19.19 10.33
CA LYS A 215 1.78 20.05 11.07
C LYS A 215 2.73 19.17 11.86
N LYS A 216 4.03 19.39 11.69
CA LYS A 216 5.11 18.73 12.42
C LYS A 216 5.72 19.70 13.40
N ASP A 217 5.67 19.39 14.67
CA ASP A 217 6.21 20.20 15.75
C ASP A 217 5.80 21.69 15.67
N LYS A 218 6.78 22.57 15.58
CA LYS A 218 6.58 24.02 15.45
C LYS A 218 6.55 24.52 14.01
N GLU A 219 6.69 23.61 13.03
CA GLU A 219 6.68 23.97 11.61
C GLU A 219 5.29 24.44 11.18
N PRO A 220 5.21 25.28 10.12
CA PRO A 220 3.93 25.63 9.53
C PRO A 220 3.25 24.38 8.95
N ALA A 221 1.94 24.30 9.11
CA ALA A 221 1.17 23.19 8.55
C ALA A 221 1.21 23.22 7.01
N ARG A 222 1.51 22.08 6.40
CA ARG A 222 1.56 21.89 4.94
C ARG A 222 0.45 20.95 4.49
N LEU A 223 0.19 20.97 3.19
CA LEU A 223 -0.81 20.10 2.58
C LEU A 223 -0.12 18.87 1.95
N TYR A 224 -0.67 17.71 2.21
CA TYR A 224 -0.19 16.43 1.70
C TYR A 224 -1.32 15.68 1.01
N SER A 225 -0.97 14.85 0.05
CA SER A 225 -1.90 13.98 -0.65
C SER A 225 -1.67 12.52 -0.28
N ARG A 226 -2.76 11.77 -0.20
CA ARG A 226 -2.71 10.31 -0.10
C ARG A 226 -2.66 9.65 -1.47
N ASP A 227 -3.17 10.33 -2.46
CA ASP A 227 -3.33 9.84 -3.82
C ASP A 227 -2.31 10.49 -4.75
N ALA A 228 -1.49 9.68 -5.40
CA ALA A 228 -0.58 10.15 -6.42
C ALA A 228 -1.30 10.67 -7.68
N GLY A 229 -2.60 10.42 -7.83
CA GLY A 229 -3.42 11.07 -8.87
C GLY A 229 -3.45 12.59 -8.76
N SER A 230 -3.27 13.15 -7.56
CA SER A 230 -3.07 14.58 -7.34
C SER A 230 -1.68 15.06 -7.79
N MET A 231 -0.77 14.14 -8.08
CA MET A 231 0.60 14.41 -8.54
C MET A 231 0.69 14.55 -10.07
N LYS A 232 -0.41 14.55 -10.81
CA LYS A 232 -0.42 14.84 -12.25
C LYS A 232 0.20 16.20 -12.62
N ALA A 233 0.25 17.14 -11.66
CA ALA A 233 0.94 18.41 -11.84
C ALA A 233 2.48 18.30 -11.77
N MET A 234 2.99 17.15 -11.36
CA MET A 234 4.40 16.88 -11.17
C MET A 234 4.98 16.08 -12.33
N GLN A 235 4.66 16.43 -13.55
CA GLN A 235 5.38 15.91 -14.70
C GLN A 235 6.83 16.38 -14.56
N VAL A 236 7.65 15.45 -14.17
CA VAL A 236 9.09 15.60 -14.22
C VAL A 236 9.46 15.73 -15.69
N GLU A 237 9.99 16.88 -16.09
CA GLU A 237 10.43 17.09 -17.47
C GLU A 237 11.46 16.02 -17.84
N GLU A 238 11.41 15.52 -19.08
CA GLU A 238 12.31 14.48 -19.62
C GLU A 238 13.82 14.79 -19.46
N ASN A 239 14.15 16.04 -19.13
CA ASN A 239 15.52 16.58 -19.03
C ASN A 239 16.09 16.56 -17.60
N GLU A 240 15.44 15.93 -16.64
CA GLU A 240 16.00 15.87 -15.31
C GLU A 240 17.28 15.03 -15.24
N SER A 241 18.22 15.52 -14.45
CA SER A 241 19.56 14.98 -14.37
C SER A 241 19.59 13.48 -13.98
N PRO A 242 20.56 12.71 -14.44
CA PRO A 242 20.74 11.32 -14.01
C PRO A 242 20.84 11.17 -12.49
N VAL A 243 21.29 12.19 -11.78
CA VAL A 243 21.37 12.24 -10.32
C VAL A 243 19.95 12.21 -9.73
N PHE A 244 19.03 13.00 -10.26
CA PHE A 244 17.66 13.01 -9.80
C PHE A 244 16.95 11.66 -10.02
N ARG A 245 17.18 11.01 -11.17
CA ARG A 245 16.65 9.66 -11.43
C ARG A 245 17.16 8.65 -10.42
N ARG A 246 18.44 8.74 -10.06
CA ARG A 246 19.05 7.88 -9.04
C ARG A 246 18.42 8.12 -7.68
N ASP A 247 18.23 9.38 -7.31
CA ASP A 247 17.66 9.74 -6.03
C ASP A 247 16.20 9.29 -5.90
N SER A 248 15.43 9.33 -6.97
CA SER A 248 14.05 8.84 -6.93
C SER A 248 13.92 7.31 -6.86
N VAL A 249 14.86 6.59 -7.44
CA VAL A 249 14.97 5.13 -7.25
C VAL A 249 15.42 4.82 -5.82
N CYS A 250 16.34 5.61 -5.29
CA CYS A 250 16.77 5.49 -3.90
C CYS A 250 15.65 5.77 -2.90
N LEU A 251 14.78 6.75 -3.18
CA LEU A 251 13.64 7.04 -2.30
C LEU A 251 12.65 5.89 -2.18
N GLN A 252 12.53 5.05 -3.21
CA GLN A 252 11.73 3.84 -3.11
C GLN A 252 12.36 2.79 -2.19
N GLY A 253 13.66 2.59 -2.35
CA GLY A 253 14.44 1.77 -1.46
C GLY A 253 14.56 2.37 -0.06
N TYR A 254 14.52 3.68 0.02
CA TYR A 254 14.62 4.43 1.25
C TYR A 254 13.53 4.09 2.27
N ILE A 255 12.31 3.99 1.83
CA ILE A 255 11.19 3.59 2.68
C ILE A 255 11.36 2.16 3.19
N ALA A 256 12.13 1.35 2.49
CA ALA A 256 12.51 0.01 2.90
C ALA A 256 13.80 -0.03 3.76
N GLY A 257 14.34 1.12 4.16
CA GLY A 257 15.53 1.19 5.01
C GLY A 257 16.87 1.21 4.26
N TYR A 258 16.87 1.66 3.01
CA TYR A 258 18.00 1.60 2.08
C TYR A 258 18.97 2.76 2.08
N ASP A 259 18.59 3.84 2.65
CA ASP A 259 19.37 5.07 2.76
C ASP A 259 20.74 4.92 3.43
N GLN A 260 20.97 3.81 4.12
CA GLN A 260 22.27 3.55 4.74
C GLN A 260 23.39 3.23 3.74
N LYS A 261 23.06 3.18 2.44
CA LYS A 261 24.02 2.89 1.36
C LYS A 261 24.32 4.09 0.44
N LEU A 262 23.78 5.25 0.77
CA LEU A 262 24.04 6.51 0.07
C LEU A 262 25.25 7.23 0.68
#